data_9ba5c65d18514851a666a5684a08fcc1
#
_entry.id   9ba5c65d18514851a666a5684a08fcc1
#
_cell.length_a   1.000
_cell.length_b   1.000
_cell.length_c   1.000
_cell.angle_alpha   90.00
_cell.angle_beta   90.00
_cell.angle_gamma   90.00
#
_symmetry.space_group_name_H-M   'P 1'
#
loop_
_entity.id
_entity.type
_entity.pdbx_description
1 polymer ?
#
loop_
_entity_poly.entity_id
_entity_poly.type
_entity_poly.pdbx_seq_one_letter_code
_entity_poly.pdbx_strand_id
1 'polypeptide(L)'
;MNSKKLSEAISEVNDKYYEEAANYQPKQKKRPWVKWGAIAACLCLVIVGSFLVPHILEDDNNNPNVNPAAYPYVMVNNIIYLIDSEGYVASELPSGYVEIGKIEGNASADKAQNWYSQGCKVGESIYQSPDRSDEILVYTTLFSGNGEYRYIRFVQFDK
;
A
#
# COMPACT_ATOMS: atom_id res chain seq x y z
N MET A 1 46.30 35.91 -54.19
CA MET A 1 46.95 35.78 -52.87
C MET A 1 47.91 34.62 -52.95
N ASN A 2 49.24 34.89 -52.78
CA ASN A 2 50.26 33.88 -53.06
C ASN A 2 50.31 32.80 -52.03
N SER A 3 50.11 31.53 -52.41
CA SER A 3 50.12 30.35 -51.55
C SER A 3 51.39 30.20 -50.70
N LYS A 4 52.50 30.68 -51.20
CA LYS A 4 53.78 30.78 -50.48
C LYS A 4 53.75 31.67 -49.23
N LYS A 5 53.07 32.80 -49.26
CA LYS A 5 52.94 33.69 -48.08
C LYS A 5 52.03 33.11 -47.01
N LEU A 6 51.07 32.31 -47.40
CA LEU A 6 50.19 31.63 -46.46
C LEU A 6 50.93 30.52 -45.75
N SER A 7 51.74 29.75 -46.43
CA SER A 7 52.51 28.64 -45.80
C SER A 7 53.62 29.17 -44.87
N GLU A 8 54.22 30.28 -45.21
CA GLU A 8 55.23 30.97 -44.36
C GLU A 8 54.59 31.51 -43.06
N ALA A 9 53.39 32.09 -43.17
CA ALA A 9 52.65 32.61 -42.00
C ALA A 9 52.16 31.48 -41.08
N ILE A 10 51.91 30.31 -41.64
CA ILE A 10 51.49 29.15 -40.85
C ILE A 10 52.69 28.47 -40.15
N SER A 11 53.88 28.52 -40.77
CA SER A 11 55.11 27.96 -40.18
C SER A 11 55.67 28.78 -39.00
N GLU A 12 55.25 30.06 -38.90
CA GLU A 12 55.62 30.97 -37.80
C GLU A 12 54.67 30.82 -36.57
N VAL A 13 53.65 29.98 -36.63
CA VAL A 13 52.84 29.69 -35.46
C VAL A 13 53.71 28.92 -34.44
N ASN A 14 54.15 29.64 -33.46
CA ASN A 14 55.08 29.20 -32.45
C ASN A 14 54.57 27.91 -31.80
N ASP A 15 55.40 26.85 -31.73
CA ASP A 15 55.11 25.54 -31.13
C ASP A 15 54.52 25.63 -29.73
N LYS A 16 54.78 26.71 -29.04
CA LYS A 16 54.19 27.04 -27.75
C LYS A 16 52.66 27.08 -27.77
N TYR A 17 52.03 27.50 -28.87
CA TYR A 17 50.56 27.53 -28.97
C TYR A 17 49.96 26.12 -29.21
N TYR A 18 50.74 25.24 -29.85
CA TYR A 18 50.34 23.84 -30.01
C TYR A 18 50.36 23.08 -28.67
N GLU A 19 51.40 23.33 -27.86
CA GLU A 19 51.47 22.75 -26.51
C GLU A 19 50.36 23.29 -25.60
N GLU A 20 50.06 24.58 -25.68
CA GLU A 20 49.01 25.19 -24.86
C GLU A 20 47.62 24.68 -25.27
N ALA A 21 47.36 24.49 -26.58
CA ALA A 21 46.12 23.93 -27.10
C ALA A 21 45.97 22.43 -26.76
N ALA A 22 47.06 21.67 -26.83
CA ALA A 22 47.06 20.22 -26.50
C ALA A 22 46.84 19.97 -25.01
N ASN A 23 47.31 20.88 -24.16
CA ASN A 23 47.17 20.81 -22.72
C ASN A 23 45.92 21.56 -22.15
N TYR A 24 45.09 22.12 -23.05
CA TYR A 24 43.89 22.82 -22.62
C TYR A 24 42.84 21.81 -22.12
N GLN A 25 42.84 21.59 -20.82
CA GLN A 25 41.73 20.90 -20.13
C GLN A 25 40.68 21.97 -19.78
N PRO A 26 39.48 21.89 -20.37
CA PRO A 26 38.40 22.80 -20.02
C PRO A 26 38.09 22.60 -18.52
N LYS A 27 38.37 23.63 -17.72
CA LYS A 27 37.95 23.61 -16.29
C LYS A 27 36.43 23.42 -16.23
N GLN A 28 36.00 22.23 -15.90
CA GLN A 28 34.57 21.97 -15.64
C GLN A 28 34.13 22.89 -14.50
N LYS A 29 33.39 23.95 -14.86
CA LYS A 29 32.69 24.76 -13.87
C LYS A 29 31.70 23.86 -13.16
N LYS A 30 32.10 23.38 -11.99
CA LYS A 30 31.19 22.67 -11.07
C LYS A 30 30.04 23.63 -10.80
N ARG A 31 28.89 23.40 -11.42
CA ARG A 31 27.69 24.22 -11.21
C ARG A 31 27.19 23.92 -9.81
N PRO A 32 27.26 24.83 -8.84
CA PRO A 32 26.80 24.56 -7.46
C PRO A 32 25.30 24.23 -7.42
N TRP A 33 24.56 24.59 -8.45
CA TRP A 33 23.12 24.31 -8.58
C TRP A 33 22.76 22.82 -8.59
N VAL A 34 23.63 21.95 -9.09
CA VAL A 34 23.38 20.51 -9.10
C VAL A 34 23.34 19.95 -7.67
N LYS A 35 24.13 20.51 -6.76
CA LYS A 35 24.11 20.10 -5.35
C LYS A 35 22.81 20.51 -4.64
N TRP A 36 22.27 21.67 -4.99
CA TRP A 36 21.00 22.15 -4.41
C TRP A 36 19.81 21.39 -4.96
N GLY A 37 19.84 20.97 -6.23
CA GLY A 37 18.79 20.14 -6.83
C GLY A 37 18.69 18.74 -6.18
N ALA A 38 19.82 18.13 -5.84
CA ALA A 38 19.85 16.84 -5.16
C ALA A 38 19.25 16.92 -3.74
N ILE A 39 19.53 18.00 -3.00
CA ILE A 39 18.98 18.21 -1.65
C ILE A 39 17.46 18.42 -1.72
N ALA A 40 16.97 19.21 -2.70
CA ALA A 40 15.54 19.42 -2.88
C ALA A 40 14.79 18.14 -3.23
N ALA A 41 15.34 17.28 -4.10
CA ALA A 41 14.75 16.00 -4.45
C ALA A 41 14.66 15.03 -3.24
N CYS A 42 15.69 14.96 -2.41
CA CYS A 42 15.67 14.15 -1.20
C CYS A 42 14.64 14.65 -0.18
N LEU A 43 14.51 15.98 -0.01
CA LEU A 43 13.49 16.55 0.87
C LEU A 43 12.06 16.24 0.38
N CYS A 44 11.80 16.32 -0.92
CA CYS A 44 10.50 15.96 -1.49
C CYS A 44 10.18 14.48 -1.25
N LEU A 45 11.15 13.56 -1.39
CA LEU A 45 10.94 12.14 -1.12
C LEU A 45 10.67 11.87 0.36
N VAL A 46 11.32 12.56 1.27
CA VAL A 46 11.07 12.43 2.72
C VAL A 46 9.67 12.95 3.06
N ILE A 47 9.26 14.09 2.50
CA ILE A 47 7.92 14.64 2.74
C ILE A 47 6.84 13.73 2.16
N VAL A 48 6.96 13.29 0.92
CA VAL A 48 6.01 12.36 0.29
C VAL A 48 6.01 11.02 1.02
N GLY A 49 7.18 10.50 1.40
CA GLY A 49 7.31 9.28 2.19
C GLY A 49 6.66 9.40 3.57
N SER A 50 6.83 10.52 4.28
CA SER A 50 6.22 10.71 5.59
C SER A 50 4.69 10.87 5.56
N PHE A 51 4.11 11.26 4.42
CA PHE A 51 2.65 11.29 4.25
C PHE A 51 2.07 9.95 3.79
N LEU A 52 2.83 9.13 3.06
CA LEU A 52 2.35 7.84 2.54
C LEU A 52 2.63 6.67 3.49
N VAL A 53 3.76 6.70 4.21
CA VAL A 53 4.17 5.61 5.11
C VAL A 53 3.27 5.47 6.35
N PRO A 54 2.77 6.53 7.01
CA PRO A 54 1.83 6.38 8.11
C PRO A 54 0.55 5.64 7.73
N HIS A 55 0.06 5.84 6.51
CA HIS A 55 -1.15 5.16 6.03
C HIS A 55 -0.96 3.66 5.70
N ILE A 56 0.28 3.18 5.64
CA ILE A 56 0.58 1.78 5.28
C ILE A 56 1.05 0.98 6.51
N LEU A 57 1.52 1.64 7.57
CA LEU A 57 2.16 1.00 8.73
C LEU A 57 1.48 1.32 10.07
N GLU A 58 0.31 1.94 10.10
CA GLU A 58 -0.51 1.95 11.30
C GLU A 58 -1.15 0.57 11.49
N ASP A 59 -0.33 -0.33 11.99
CA ASP A 59 -0.77 -1.53 12.69
C ASP A 59 -1.35 -1.07 14.04
N ASP A 60 -2.59 -0.55 13.99
CA ASP A 60 -3.32 -0.05 15.14
C ASP A 60 -3.86 -1.21 16.00
N ASN A 61 -2.95 -2.07 16.49
CA ASN A 61 -3.30 -3.14 17.42
C ASN A 61 -3.62 -2.65 18.84
N ASN A 62 -3.69 -1.31 19.09
CA ASN A 62 -3.97 -0.78 20.42
C ASN A 62 -4.81 0.51 20.43
N ASN A 63 -5.61 0.76 19.41
CA ASN A 63 -6.48 1.94 19.42
C ASN A 63 -7.90 1.54 19.88
N PRO A 64 -8.37 2.02 21.06
CA PRO A 64 -9.76 1.80 21.51
C PRO A 64 -10.82 2.47 20.61
N ASN A 65 -10.41 3.17 19.56
CA ASN A 65 -11.25 3.80 18.53
C ASN A 65 -11.13 3.09 17.17
N VAL A 66 -11.20 1.76 17.12
CA VAL A 66 -11.35 1.05 15.85
C VAL A 66 -12.62 1.55 15.18
N ASN A 67 -12.47 2.20 14.03
CA ASN A 67 -13.61 2.57 13.21
C ASN A 67 -14.11 1.33 12.45
N PRO A 68 -15.22 0.72 12.83
CA PRO A 68 -15.72 -0.49 12.18
C PRO A 68 -16.02 -0.27 10.69
N ALA A 69 -16.11 0.99 10.23
CA ALA A 69 -16.29 1.30 8.81
C ALA A 69 -15.03 1.02 7.96
N ALA A 70 -13.85 0.84 8.57
CA ALA A 70 -12.60 0.58 7.86
C ALA A 70 -12.35 -0.93 7.63
N TYR A 71 -13.06 -1.81 8.35
CA TYR A 71 -12.83 -3.25 8.32
C TYR A 71 -14.05 -4.01 7.80
N PRO A 72 -13.86 -5.17 7.15
CA PRO A 72 -14.96 -6.07 6.86
C PRO A 72 -15.69 -6.45 8.14
N TYR A 73 -17.01 -6.32 8.12
CA TYR A 73 -17.86 -6.68 9.25
C TYR A 73 -19.07 -7.49 8.81
N VAL A 74 -19.67 -8.18 9.77
CA VAL A 74 -20.99 -8.81 9.65
C VAL A 74 -21.79 -8.42 10.88
N MET A 75 -23.06 -8.07 10.71
CA MET A 75 -23.98 -7.81 11.82
C MET A 75 -24.99 -8.92 11.96
N VAL A 76 -25.02 -9.53 13.15
CA VAL A 76 -25.97 -10.61 13.51
C VAL A 76 -26.55 -10.30 14.88
N ASN A 77 -27.87 -10.35 15.00
CA ASN A 77 -28.58 -10.11 16.26
C ASN A 77 -28.21 -8.77 16.95
N ASN A 78 -28.02 -7.71 16.17
CA ASN A 78 -27.58 -6.37 16.62
C ASN A 78 -26.15 -6.33 17.18
N ILE A 79 -25.36 -7.37 16.98
CA ILE A 79 -23.96 -7.44 17.35
C ILE A 79 -23.13 -7.30 16.08
N ILE A 80 -22.12 -6.44 16.11
CA ILE A 80 -21.15 -6.30 15.02
C ILE A 80 -19.99 -7.26 15.31
N TYR A 81 -19.67 -8.06 14.32
CA TYR A 81 -18.51 -8.92 14.29
C TYR A 81 -17.54 -8.38 13.25
N LEU A 82 -16.33 -8.06 13.67
CA LEU A 82 -15.24 -7.65 12.77
C LEU A 82 -14.43 -8.85 12.35
N ILE A 83 -13.80 -8.74 11.19
CA ILE A 83 -12.88 -9.78 10.76
C ILE A 83 -11.77 -9.96 11.80
N ASP A 84 -11.43 -11.21 12.08
CA ASP A 84 -10.35 -11.53 12.99
C ASP A 84 -9.00 -11.14 12.41
N SER A 85 -8.28 -10.25 13.12
CA SER A 85 -6.94 -9.78 12.72
C SER A 85 -5.88 -10.89 12.75
N GLU A 86 -6.11 -11.96 13.51
CA GLU A 86 -5.23 -13.14 13.54
C GLU A 86 -5.36 -14.01 12.28
N GLY A 87 -6.34 -13.69 11.42
CA GLY A 87 -6.45 -14.27 10.08
C GLY A 87 -6.86 -15.74 10.07
N TYR A 88 -7.71 -16.19 11.02
CA TYR A 88 -8.20 -17.56 11.02
C TYR A 88 -8.98 -17.87 9.75
N VAL A 89 -8.50 -18.86 9.01
CA VAL A 89 -9.10 -19.37 7.78
C VAL A 89 -9.10 -20.89 7.81
N ALA A 90 -10.26 -21.51 7.60
CA ALA A 90 -10.39 -22.96 7.49
C ALA A 90 -10.99 -23.37 6.15
N SER A 91 -10.54 -24.49 5.59
CA SER A 91 -11.12 -25.11 4.38
C SER A 91 -12.36 -25.92 4.69
N GLU A 92 -12.48 -26.41 5.91
CA GLU A 92 -13.60 -27.24 6.38
C GLU A 92 -14.29 -26.58 7.57
N LEU A 93 -15.60 -26.79 7.71
CA LEU A 93 -16.35 -26.27 8.85
C LEU A 93 -15.90 -27.00 10.12
N PRO A 94 -15.42 -26.28 11.12
CA PRO A 94 -15.06 -26.89 12.40
C PRO A 94 -16.29 -27.55 13.09
N SER A 95 -16.04 -28.58 13.84
CA SER A 95 -17.12 -29.28 14.59
C SER A 95 -17.78 -28.35 15.61
N GLY A 96 -19.09 -28.48 15.76
CA GLY A 96 -19.87 -27.67 16.70
C GLY A 96 -20.43 -26.38 16.14
N TYR A 97 -20.07 -25.99 14.91
CA TYR A 97 -20.69 -24.86 14.24
C TYR A 97 -21.91 -25.29 13.45
N VAL A 98 -22.95 -24.47 13.51
CA VAL A 98 -24.20 -24.66 12.76
C VAL A 98 -24.49 -23.41 11.94
N GLU A 99 -25.10 -23.56 10.76
CA GLU A 99 -25.56 -22.43 9.97
C GLU A 99 -26.69 -21.72 10.71
N ILE A 100 -26.52 -20.42 10.94
CA ILE A 100 -27.51 -19.57 11.61
C ILE A 100 -28.25 -18.64 10.66
N GLY A 101 -27.71 -18.43 9.47
CA GLY A 101 -28.31 -17.55 8.46
C GLY A 101 -27.39 -17.27 7.31
N LYS A 102 -27.78 -16.28 6.49
CA LYS A 102 -27.01 -15.84 5.33
C LYS A 102 -26.93 -14.31 5.26
N ILE A 103 -25.92 -13.82 4.58
CA ILE A 103 -25.82 -12.40 4.28
C ILE A 103 -26.98 -12.00 3.37
N GLU A 104 -27.79 -11.05 3.81
CA GLU A 104 -28.98 -10.56 3.08
C GLU A 104 -28.69 -9.28 2.28
N GLY A 105 -27.69 -8.51 2.72
CA GLY A 105 -27.37 -7.26 2.06
C GLY A 105 -25.98 -6.73 2.42
N ASN A 106 -25.58 -5.68 1.73
CA ASN A 106 -24.34 -4.96 1.97
C ASN A 106 -24.64 -3.52 2.39
N ALA A 107 -23.96 -3.07 3.43
CA ALA A 107 -24.01 -1.69 3.89
C ALA A 107 -22.69 -1.29 4.53
N SER A 108 -22.44 0.01 4.58
CA SER A 108 -21.38 0.59 5.44
C SER A 108 -21.81 0.50 6.91
N ALA A 109 -20.83 0.54 7.83
CA ALA A 109 -21.07 0.31 9.25
C ALA A 109 -22.06 1.31 9.91
N ASP A 110 -22.19 2.52 9.37
CA ASP A 110 -23.15 3.54 9.79
C ASP A 110 -24.61 3.19 9.42
N LYS A 111 -24.79 2.26 8.49
CA LYS A 111 -26.09 1.75 8.01
C LYS A 111 -26.24 0.25 8.24
N ALA A 112 -25.47 -0.29 9.17
CA ALA A 112 -25.49 -1.71 9.49
C ALA A 112 -26.89 -2.15 9.93
N GLN A 113 -27.31 -3.29 9.41
CA GLN A 113 -28.55 -3.96 9.74
C GLN A 113 -28.27 -5.45 9.98
N ASN A 114 -29.14 -6.13 10.71
CA ASN A 114 -29.01 -7.57 10.90
C ASN A 114 -28.90 -8.30 9.55
N TRP A 115 -27.98 -9.25 9.49
CA TRP A 115 -27.65 -10.05 8.30
C TRP A 115 -27.01 -9.25 7.18
N TYR A 116 -26.52 -8.04 7.48
CA TYR A 116 -25.78 -7.22 6.52
C TYR A 116 -24.28 -7.31 6.79
N SER A 117 -23.52 -7.10 5.74
CA SER A 117 -22.06 -7.15 5.77
C SER A 117 -21.43 -6.01 4.98
N GLN A 118 -20.22 -5.67 5.35
CA GLN A 118 -19.27 -4.96 4.48
C GLN A 118 -18.14 -5.94 4.15
N GLY A 119 -18.01 -6.29 2.87
CA GLY A 119 -16.94 -7.15 2.37
C GLY A 119 -17.39 -8.56 1.96
N CYS A 120 -18.35 -9.18 2.66
CA CYS A 120 -18.91 -10.46 2.24
C CYS A 120 -20.01 -10.28 1.17
N LYS A 121 -20.29 -11.32 0.40
CA LYS A 121 -21.31 -11.29 -0.66
C LYS A 121 -22.67 -11.68 -0.13
N VAL A 122 -23.72 -11.13 -0.71
CA VAL A 122 -25.10 -11.57 -0.45
C VAL A 122 -25.25 -13.05 -0.79
N GLY A 123 -25.89 -13.80 0.10
CA GLY A 123 -26.10 -15.25 -0.02
C GLY A 123 -25.01 -16.12 0.65
N GLU A 124 -23.88 -15.54 1.09
CA GLU A 124 -22.86 -16.27 1.84
C GLU A 124 -23.40 -16.69 3.22
N SER A 125 -23.10 -17.94 3.62
CA SER A 125 -23.63 -18.53 4.85
C SER A 125 -22.83 -18.13 6.06
N ILE A 126 -23.52 -17.92 7.19
CA ILE A 126 -22.99 -17.56 8.50
C ILE A 126 -23.18 -18.73 9.45
N TYR A 127 -22.14 -19.08 10.19
CA TYR A 127 -22.11 -20.20 11.13
C TYR A 127 -21.72 -19.69 12.51
N GLN A 128 -22.32 -20.26 13.55
CA GLN A 128 -21.98 -19.97 14.94
C GLN A 128 -21.98 -21.25 15.76
N SER A 129 -21.08 -21.32 16.73
CA SER A 129 -21.11 -22.38 17.75
C SER A 129 -21.92 -21.90 18.94
N PRO A 130 -22.80 -22.74 19.52
CA PRO A 130 -23.50 -22.43 20.78
C PRO A 130 -22.56 -22.11 21.94
N ASP A 131 -21.36 -22.71 21.91
CA ASP A 131 -20.35 -22.57 22.97
C ASP A 131 -19.45 -21.33 22.78
N ARG A 132 -19.56 -20.62 21.61
CA ARG A 132 -18.75 -19.47 21.23
C ARG A 132 -19.62 -18.38 20.61
N SER A 133 -20.33 -17.67 21.48
CA SER A 133 -21.21 -16.58 21.04
C SER A 133 -20.45 -15.31 20.63
N ASP A 134 -19.18 -15.21 21.00
CA ASP A 134 -18.27 -14.11 20.73
C ASP A 134 -17.65 -14.15 19.32
N GLU A 135 -17.88 -15.23 18.58
CA GLU A 135 -17.36 -15.37 17.23
C GLU A 135 -18.39 -15.97 16.26
N ILE A 136 -18.22 -15.68 14.99
CA ILE A 136 -18.94 -16.32 13.88
C ILE A 136 -17.95 -16.73 12.79
N LEU A 137 -18.31 -17.72 11.99
CA LEU A 137 -17.61 -18.07 10.77
C LEU A 137 -18.48 -17.70 9.57
N VAL A 138 -17.88 -17.14 8.54
CA VAL A 138 -18.55 -16.87 7.27
C VAL A 138 -17.89 -17.69 6.17
N TYR A 139 -18.69 -18.44 5.43
CA TYR A 139 -18.22 -19.20 4.26
C TYR A 139 -18.20 -18.27 3.05
N THR A 140 -17.04 -17.73 2.75
CA THR A 140 -16.86 -16.60 1.83
C THR A 140 -15.63 -16.74 0.95
N THR A 141 -15.58 -15.99 -0.14
CA THR A 141 -14.40 -15.81 -0.98
C THR A 141 -13.54 -14.60 -0.57
N LEU A 142 -13.89 -13.95 0.53
CA LEU A 142 -13.14 -12.81 1.05
C LEU A 142 -11.67 -13.21 1.26
N PHE A 143 -10.74 -12.39 0.77
CA PHE A 143 -9.28 -12.64 0.75
C PHE A 143 -8.82 -13.89 -0.05
N SER A 144 -9.70 -14.53 -0.79
CA SER A 144 -9.31 -15.62 -1.67
C SER A 144 -8.85 -15.05 -3.02
N GLY A 145 -7.57 -15.04 -3.28
CA GLY A 145 -7.01 -14.57 -4.56
C GLY A 145 -7.41 -15.43 -5.76
N ASN A 146 -7.86 -16.67 -5.53
CA ASN A 146 -8.30 -17.63 -6.54
C ASN A 146 -9.83 -17.83 -6.57
N GLY A 147 -10.58 -17.13 -5.73
CA GLY A 147 -12.03 -17.23 -5.65
C GLY A 147 -12.55 -18.48 -4.93
N GLU A 148 -11.72 -19.22 -4.23
CA GLU A 148 -12.13 -20.35 -3.42
C GLU A 148 -12.89 -19.90 -2.17
N TYR A 149 -13.95 -20.63 -1.83
CA TYR A 149 -14.69 -20.42 -0.59
C TYR A 149 -13.95 -21.03 0.60
N ARG A 150 -13.91 -20.26 1.69
CA ARG A 150 -13.29 -20.68 2.97
C ARG A 150 -14.10 -20.15 4.13
N TYR A 151 -13.96 -20.78 5.29
CA TYR A 151 -14.52 -20.29 6.54
C TYR A 151 -13.58 -19.25 7.13
N ILE A 152 -14.04 -18.01 7.24
CA ILE A 152 -13.28 -16.91 7.82
C ILE A 152 -13.95 -16.51 9.14
N ARG A 153 -13.13 -16.36 10.19
CA ARG A 153 -13.58 -15.98 11.52
C ARG A 153 -13.79 -14.46 11.60
N PHE A 154 -14.90 -14.11 12.20
CA PHE A 154 -15.22 -12.75 12.63
C PHE A 154 -15.46 -12.81 14.13
N VAL A 155 -14.93 -11.86 14.87
CA VAL A 155 -15.03 -11.78 16.34
C VAL A 155 -15.88 -10.59 16.75
N GLN A 156 -16.61 -10.74 17.86
CA GLN A 156 -17.46 -9.70 18.37
C GLN A 156 -16.67 -8.42 18.64
N PHE A 157 -17.19 -7.31 18.14
CA PHE A 157 -16.63 -6.01 18.41
C PHE A 157 -17.15 -5.48 19.75
N ASP A 158 -16.32 -5.51 20.76
CA ASP A 158 -16.57 -4.88 22.04
C ASP A 158 -16.16 -3.40 21.97
N LYS A 159 -17.11 -2.53 22.35
CA LYS A 159 -16.89 -1.07 22.39
C LYS A 159 -16.06 -0.66 23.59
#